data_f4dcd9d34339202960f5c097c565381e
#
_entry.id   f4dcd9d34339202960f5c097c565381e
#
_cell.length_a   1.000
_cell.length_b   1.000
_cell.length_c   1.000
_cell.angle_alpha   90.00
_cell.angle_beta   90.00
_cell.angle_gamma   90.00
#
_symmetry.space_group_name_H-M   'P 1'
#
loop_
_entity.id
_entity.type
_entity.pdbx_description
1 polymer ?
#
loop_
_entity_poly.entity_id
_entity_poly.type
_entity_poly.pdbx_seq_one_letter_code
_entity_poly.pdbx_strand_id
1 'polypeptide(L)'
;FDDAVSLEHLGEGYRLGVHIADVSHFVQENSLLDEEAFERGTSVYYADGVVPMLPEILSNEACSLKPKETRLTLTAFIDFDRQGNALATQIHKSFIKSQRRFTYNEVAALLENGSDKESDLPFMQTLADMHHLSQTLRKRRFKNGSVDFNMPESDIRIDEEGKVKEISIVEHNAAHQLIEEFMLATNQAVALSLHEKDIPCIHRIHESPDPTKLSEFREFIGSFGLRLTTPDKIRSQDLNALLKKIEGTPEERVVNTLLLRTMKKARYSESDPGHYCLGFPHYAHFTSPIRRYPDLIVHRIIKKYLKHKCSKKDKKALKASLSEISEQSTQMEIQAMSIE
;
A
#
# COMPACT_ATOMS: atom_id res chain seq x y z
N PHE A 1 4.62 11.97 -8.75
CA PHE A 1 5.07 10.71 -8.13
C PHE A 1 5.24 10.92 -6.64
N ASP A 2 4.57 10.07 -5.83
CA ASP A 2 4.68 10.10 -4.37
C ASP A 2 5.99 9.50 -3.88
N ASP A 3 6.52 8.47 -4.58
CA ASP A 3 7.56 7.59 -4.09
C ASP A 3 8.76 7.47 -5.02
N ALA A 4 9.90 7.20 -4.40
CA ALA A 4 11.11 6.70 -5.03
C ALA A 4 11.73 5.64 -4.12
N VAL A 5 12.47 4.69 -4.71
CA VAL A 5 13.08 3.60 -3.98
C VAL A 5 14.58 3.53 -4.23
N SER A 6 15.31 3.10 -3.21
CA SER A 6 16.74 2.80 -3.30
C SER A 6 17.04 1.48 -2.59
N LEU A 7 18.08 0.78 -3.01
CA LEU A 7 18.52 -0.46 -2.39
C LEU A 7 20.04 -0.45 -2.24
N GLU A 8 20.51 -0.82 -1.07
CA GLU A 8 21.92 -0.97 -0.75
C GLU A 8 22.16 -2.36 -0.15
N HIS A 9 23.30 -2.96 -0.46
CA HIS A 9 23.74 -4.17 0.23
C HIS A 9 24.16 -3.84 1.67
N LEU A 10 23.68 -4.60 2.63
CA LEU A 10 24.03 -4.48 4.03
C LEU A 10 24.51 -5.85 4.55
N GLY A 11 25.82 -6.09 4.47
CA GLY A 11 26.37 -7.41 4.73
C GLY A 11 25.77 -8.47 3.82
N GLU A 12 25.08 -9.44 4.38
CA GLU A 12 24.38 -10.49 3.62
C GLU A 12 22.92 -10.15 3.27
N GLY A 13 22.42 -9.03 3.74
CA GLY A 13 21.05 -8.55 3.51
C GLY A 13 21.01 -7.27 2.71
N TYR A 14 19.89 -6.54 2.85
CA TYR A 14 19.63 -5.33 2.11
C TYR A 14 19.13 -4.20 3.02
N ARG A 15 19.51 -2.97 2.70
CA ARG A 15 18.83 -1.76 3.16
C ARG A 15 17.93 -1.24 2.06
N LEU A 16 16.64 -1.33 2.26
CA LEU A 16 15.64 -0.71 1.39
C LEU A 16 15.40 0.72 1.88
N GLY A 17 15.58 1.70 0.99
CA GLY A 17 15.14 3.08 1.19
C GLY A 17 13.85 3.33 0.42
N VAL A 18 12.80 3.74 1.12
CA VAL A 18 11.55 4.22 0.51
C VAL A 18 11.39 5.68 0.85
N HIS A 19 11.43 6.51 -0.18
CA HIS A 19 11.46 7.96 -0.10
C HIS A 19 10.12 8.50 -0.55
N ILE A 20 9.36 9.07 0.37
CA ILE A 20 8.01 9.60 0.09
C ILE A 20 8.04 11.11 0.11
N ALA A 21 7.39 11.73 -0.88
CA ALA A 21 7.27 13.17 -1.00
C ALA A 21 6.79 13.81 0.32
N ASP A 22 7.53 14.80 0.82
CA ASP A 22 7.18 15.46 2.07
C ASP A 22 6.08 16.51 1.89
N VAL A 23 4.87 16.03 1.58
CA VAL A 23 3.67 16.86 1.40
C VAL A 23 3.37 17.69 2.65
N SER A 24 3.63 17.12 3.83
CA SER A 24 3.41 17.81 5.10
C SER A 24 4.35 19.01 5.36
N HIS A 25 5.32 19.24 4.49
CA HIS A 25 6.11 20.47 4.46
C HIS A 25 5.30 21.62 3.86
N PHE A 26 4.52 21.35 2.82
CA PHE A 26 3.76 22.36 2.09
C PHE A 26 2.34 22.53 2.65
N VAL A 27 1.69 21.45 3.01
CA VAL A 27 0.32 21.43 3.57
C VAL A 27 0.41 21.44 5.09
N GLN A 28 0.43 22.65 5.66
CA GLN A 28 0.52 22.85 7.11
C GLN A 28 -0.82 22.53 7.78
N GLU A 29 -0.75 21.95 8.97
CA GLU A 29 -1.93 21.63 9.79
C GLU A 29 -2.79 22.88 10.03
N ASN A 30 -4.11 22.77 9.85
CA ASN A 30 -5.12 23.83 9.97
C ASN A 30 -4.95 24.99 8.97
N SER A 31 -4.28 24.78 7.85
CA SER A 31 -4.29 25.73 6.72
C SER A 31 -5.48 25.50 5.81
N LEU A 32 -5.85 26.45 4.98
CA LEU A 32 -6.91 26.30 3.97
C LEU A 32 -6.65 25.10 3.03
N LEU A 33 -5.39 24.83 2.71
CA LEU A 33 -5.01 23.64 1.94
C LEU A 33 -5.26 22.33 2.71
N ASP A 34 -5.07 22.36 4.02
CA ASP A 34 -5.32 21.22 4.88
C ASP A 34 -6.82 20.95 5.04
N GLU A 35 -7.60 22.00 5.23
CA GLU A 35 -9.07 21.92 5.30
C GLU A 35 -9.63 21.31 4.02
N GLU A 36 -9.24 21.82 2.87
CA GLU A 36 -9.66 21.28 1.56
C GLU A 36 -9.20 19.82 1.35
N ALA A 37 -7.95 19.51 1.72
CA ALA A 37 -7.44 18.14 1.64
C ALA A 37 -8.18 17.16 2.56
N PHE A 38 -8.59 17.60 3.74
CA PHE A 38 -9.41 16.84 4.67
C PHE A 38 -10.82 16.60 4.12
N GLU A 39 -11.46 17.64 3.56
CA GLU A 39 -12.79 17.53 2.96
C GLU A 39 -12.80 16.55 1.79
N ARG A 40 -11.77 16.60 0.91
CA ARG A 40 -11.61 15.65 -0.22
C ARG A 40 -11.24 14.25 0.24
N GLY A 41 -10.42 14.12 1.27
CA GLY A 41 -9.94 12.87 1.85
C GLY A 41 -9.03 12.03 0.94
N THR A 42 -9.31 11.99 -0.36
CA THR A 42 -8.54 11.25 -1.37
C THR A 42 -8.69 11.88 -2.77
N SER A 43 -7.73 11.62 -3.65
CA SER A 43 -7.93 11.87 -5.09
C SER A 43 -8.92 10.86 -5.67
N VAL A 44 -9.72 11.28 -6.64
CA VAL A 44 -10.69 10.43 -7.35
C VAL A 44 -10.19 10.24 -8.77
N TYR A 45 -10.11 8.97 -9.19
CA TYR A 45 -9.69 8.59 -10.53
C TYR A 45 -10.91 8.15 -11.34
N TYR A 46 -10.92 8.47 -12.62
CA TYR A 46 -11.96 8.03 -13.54
C TYR A 46 -11.32 7.79 -14.92
N ALA A 47 -12.04 7.18 -15.85
CA ALA A 47 -11.46 6.60 -17.06
C ALA A 47 -10.53 7.53 -17.87
N ASP A 48 -10.75 8.86 -17.85
CA ASP A 48 -9.97 9.83 -18.61
C ASP A 48 -9.33 10.95 -17.78
N GLY A 49 -9.37 10.84 -16.43
CA GLY A 49 -8.81 11.90 -15.62
C GLY A 49 -8.73 11.63 -14.13
N VAL A 50 -8.39 12.68 -13.41
CA VAL A 50 -8.28 12.66 -11.95
C VAL A 50 -8.79 13.98 -11.36
N VAL A 51 -9.57 13.88 -10.29
CA VAL A 51 -9.83 15.02 -9.40
C VAL A 51 -8.83 14.90 -8.24
N PRO A 52 -7.76 15.71 -8.24
CA PRO A 52 -6.70 15.56 -7.26
C PRO A 52 -7.13 16.06 -5.87
N MET A 53 -6.63 15.42 -4.80
CA MET A 53 -6.81 15.88 -3.43
C MET A 53 -6.15 17.23 -3.18
N LEU A 54 -5.01 17.47 -3.80
CA LEU A 54 -4.23 18.70 -3.67
C LEU A 54 -4.17 19.44 -5.01
N PRO A 55 -4.03 20.78 -5.02
CA PRO A 55 -3.80 21.52 -6.25
C PRO A 55 -2.67 20.97 -7.10
N GLU A 56 -2.80 20.98 -8.42
CA GLU A 56 -1.82 20.38 -9.35
C GLU A 56 -0.42 20.98 -9.21
N ILE A 57 -0.30 22.25 -8.86
CA ILE A 57 1.01 22.87 -8.58
C ILE A 57 1.74 22.18 -7.41
N LEU A 58 1.02 21.59 -6.47
CA LEU A 58 1.62 20.79 -5.41
C LEU A 58 1.80 19.33 -5.84
N SER A 59 0.75 18.70 -6.34
CA SER A 59 0.75 17.27 -6.66
C SER A 59 1.67 16.93 -7.84
N ASN A 60 1.71 17.78 -8.87
CA ASN A 60 2.46 17.51 -10.10
C ASN A 60 3.83 18.18 -10.14
N GLU A 61 4.04 19.28 -9.37
CA GLU A 61 5.27 20.07 -9.42
C GLU A 61 6.06 19.99 -8.10
N ALA A 62 5.61 20.66 -7.04
CA ALA A 62 6.42 20.86 -5.82
C ALA A 62 6.68 19.56 -5.06
N CYS A 63 5.69 18.68 -4.95
CA CYS A 63 5.80 17.42 -4.23
C CYS A 63 6.32 16.28 -5.11
N SER A 64 6.00 16.28 -6.40
CA SER A 64 6.33 15.18 -7.30
C SER A 64 7.83 14.90 -7.38
N LEU A 65 8.23 13.63 -7.14
CA LEU A 65 9.63 13.19 -7.14
C LEU A 65 10.17 13.04 -8.56
N LYS A 66 10.37 14.18 -9.24
CA LYS A 66 10.88 14.24 -10.60
C LYS A 66 12.36 13.84 -10.68
N PRO A 67 12.79 13.12 -11.74
CA PRO A 67 14.19 12.73 -11.90
C PRO A 67 15.10 13.96 -12.09
N LYS A 68 16.31 13.88 -11.51
CA LYS A 68 17.36 14.91 -11.55
C LYS A 68 17.03 16.22 -10.82
N GLU A 69 15.90 16.29 -10.13
CA GLU A 69 15.51 17.43 -9.30
C GLU A 69 15.62 17.08 -7.81
N THR A 70 16.05 18.05 -7.00
CA THR A 70 16.09 17.86 -5.54
C THR A 70 14.68 18.02 -4.98
N ARG A 71 14.22 17.03 -4.21
CA ARG A 71 12.89 17.01 -3.58
C ARG A 71 12.99 16.65 -2.11
N LEU A 72 12.15 17.30 -1.31
CA LEU A 72 12.00 16.98 0.11
C LEU A 72 11.22 15.67 0.26
N THR A 73 11.74 14.82 1.14
CA THR A 73 11.12 13.51 1.40
C THR A 73 11.08 13.19 2.90
N LEU A 74 10.16 12.32 3.27
CA LEU A 74 10.22 11.55 4.49
C LEU A 74 10.63 10.13 4.09
N THR A 75 11.82 9.71 4.52
CA THR A 75 12.41 8.44 4.10
C THR A 75 12.32 7.41 5.21
N ALA A 76 11.84 6.22 4.87
CA ALA A 76 11.95 5.04 5.69
C ALA A 76 13.08 4.16 5.15
N PHE A 77 14.10 3.89 5.98
CA PHE A 77 15.11 2.86 5.73
C PHE A 77 14.74 1.61 6.51
N ILE A 78 14.70 0.48 5.83
CA ILE A 78 14.37 -0.81 6.42
C ILE A 78 15.52 -1.77 6.10
N ASP A 79 16.16 -2.28 7.14
CA ASP A 79 17.23 -3.26 7.01
C ASP A 79 16.62 -4.66 7.04
N PHE A 80 16.86 -5.44 6.00
CA PHE A 80 16.38 -6.81 5.87
C PHE A 80 17.54 -7.81 5.89
N ASP A 81 17.32 -8.96 6.50
CA ASP A 81 18.18 -10.12 6.32
C ASP A 81 17.90 -10.83 4.98
N ARG A 82 18.67 -11.89 4.67
CA ARG A 82 18.47 -12.70 3.45
C ARG A 82 17.10 -13.37 3.37
N GLN A 83 16.42 -13.57 4.50
CA GLN A 83 15.10 -14.19 4.57
C GLN A 83 13.97 -13.15 4.50
N GLY A 84 14.28 -11.87 4.35
CA GLY A 84 13.31 -10.78 4.32
C GLY A 84 12.73 -10.44 5.69
N ASN A 85 13.44 -10.79 6.79
CA ASN A 85 13.07 -10.29 8.12
C ASN A 85 13.54 -8.85 8.25
N ALA A 86 12.65 -7.95 8.64
CA ALA A 86 13.03 -6.60 9.01
C ALA A 86 13.79 -6.62 10.33
N LEU A 87 15.03 -6.15 10.29
CA LEU A 87 15.94 -6.10 11.45
C LEU A 87 15.88 -4.74 12.14
N ALA A 88 15.77 -3.67 11.37
CA ALA A 88 15.68 -2.31 11.87
C ALA A 88 14.86 -1.43 10.93
N THR A 89 14.21 -0.43 11.50
CA THR A 89 13.49 0.61 10.75
C THR A 89 13.89 1.98 11.26
N GLN A 90 14.30 2.86 10.36
CA GLN A 90 14.68 4.24 10.68
C GLN A 90 13.91 5.18 9.75
N ILE A 91 13.32 6.24 10.32
CA ILE A 91 12.55 7.22 9.56
C ILE A 91 13.20 8.59 9.72
N HIS A 92 13.47 9.26 8.62
CA HIS A 92 14.17 10.55 8.58
C HIS A 92 13.50 11.55 7.66
N LYS A 93 13.53 12.83 8.06
CA LYS A 93 13.37 13.91 7.09
C LYS A 93 14.62 13.93 6.21
N SER A 94 14.44 13.98 4.93
CA SER A 94 15.50 13.89 3.93
C SER A 94 15.20 14.74 2.71
N PHE A 95 16.14 14.78 1.81
CA PHE A 95 15.95 15.22 0.43
C PHE A 95 16.64 14.21 -0.49
N ILE A 96 16.08 14.01 -1.64
CA ILE A 96 16.63 13.12 -2.66
C ILE A 96 16.80 13.85 -3.99
N LYS A 97 17.64 13.26 -4.83
CA LYS A 97 17.74 13.59 -6.24
C LYS A 97 17.62 12.29 -7.01
N SER A 98 16.40 11.97 -7.47
CA SER A 98 16.11 10.74 -8.21
C SER A 98 17.01 10.63 -9.44
N GLN A 99 17.62 9.47 -9.64
CA GLN A 99 18.56 9.25 -10.75
C GLN A 99 17.82 9.02 -12.06
N ARG A 100 16.76 8.22 -12.03
CA ARG A 100 15.98 7.84 -13.21
C ARG A 100 14.54 7.52 -12.82
N ARG A 101 13.62 7.87 -13.70
CA ARG A 101 12.25 7.38 -13.71
C ARG A 101 12.17 6.22 -14.69
N PHE A 102 11.60 5.12 -14.22
CA PHE A 102 11.24 3.97 -15.04
C PHE A 102 9.73 3.84 -15.14
N THR A 103 9.25 3.28 -16.22
CA THR A 103 7.89 2.72 -16.31
C THR A 103 7.89 1.25 -15.88
N TYR A 104 6.75 0.73 -15.46
CA TYR A 104 6.62 -0.69 -15.09
C TYR A 104 7.00 -1.63 -16.23
N ASN A 105 6.60 -1.28 -17.47
CA ASN A 105 6.92 -2.09 -18.65
C ASN A 105 8.42 -2.07 -18.98
N GLU A 106 9.10 -0.91 -18.83
CA GLU A 106 10.56 -0.84 -18.99
C GLU A 106 11.26 -1.77 -18.00
N VAL A 107 10.89 -1.71 -16.71
CA VAL A 107 11.53 -2.56 -15.69
C VAL A 107 11.23 -4.03 -15.92
N ALA A 108 10.00 -4.39 -16.29
CA ALA A 108 9.66 -5.77 -16.61
C ALA A 108 10.52 -6.30 -17.78
N ALA A 109 10.63 -5.53 -18.86
CA ALA A 109 11.48 -5.89 -20.00
C ALA A 109 12.97 -6.00 -19.64
N LEU A 110 13.48 -5.10 -18.78
CA LEU A 110 14.86 -5.16 -18.30
C LEU A 110 15.14 -6.41 -17.45
N LEU A 111 14.19 -6.80 -16.61
CA LEU A 111 14.29 -7.99 -15.75
C LEU A 111 14.23 -9.30 -16.56
N GLU A 112 13.46 -9.33 -17.66
CA GLU A 112 13.28 -10.51 -18.50
C GLU A 112 14.38 -10.67 -19.54
N ASN A 113 14.71 -9.59 -20.23
CA ASN A 113 15.55 -9.63 -21.43
C ASN A 113 16.94 -9.03 -21.23
N GLY A 114 17.17 -8.33 -20.11
CA GLY A 114 18.36 -7.52 -19.93
C GLY A 114 18.36 -6.27 -20.82
N SER A 115 19.48 -5.58 -20.88
CA SER A 115 19.71 -4.45 -21.79
C SER A 115 21.19 -4.29 -22.12
N ASP A 116 21.46 -3.99 -23.39
CA ASP A 116 22.80 -3.61 -23.86
C ASP A 116 22.96 -2.08 -23.94
N LYS A 117 21.92 -1.32 -23.58
CA LYS A 117 21.96 0.14 -23.58
C LYS A 117 22.83 0.65 -22.44
N GLU A 118 23.84 1.44 -22.75
CA GLU A 118 24.76 2.05 -21.78
C GLU A 118 24.01 2.82 -20.66
N SER A 119 22.87 3.44 -20.98
CA SER A 119 22.03 4.16 -20.03
C SER A 119 21.35 3.26 -18.98
N ASP A 120 21.19 1.97 -19.25
CA ASP A 120 20.48 1.01 -18.40
C ASP A 120 21.46 0.23 -17.50
N LEU A 121 22.69 -0.01 -18.00
CA LEU A 121 23.71 -0.82 -17.31
C LEU A 121 23.91 -0.45 -15.82
N PRO A 122 23.97 0.85 -15.42
CA PRO A 122 24.17 1.20 -14.02
C PRO A 122 23.04 0.74 -13.07
N PHE A 123 21.85 0.42 -13.61
CA PHE A 123 20.67 0.07 -12.82
C PHE A 123 20.38 -1.43 -12.81
N MET A 124 20.96 -2.21 -13.73
CA MET A 124 20.62 -3.63 -13.93
C MET A 124 20.78 -4.46 -12.66
N GLN A 125 21.93 -4.35 -11.98
CA GLN A 125 22.15 -5.10 -10.75
C GLN A 125 21.18 -4.68 -9.63
N THR A 126 20.98 -3.38 -9.46
CA THR A 126 20.05 -2.87 -8.44
C THR A 126 18.62 -3.32 -8.70
N LEU A 127 18.15 -3.31 -9.96
CA LEU A 127 16.82 -3.80 -10.32
C LEU A 127 16.68 -5.31 -10.07
N ALA A 128 17.71 -6.10 -10.39
CA ALA A 128 17.74 -7.53 -10.10
C ALA A 128 17.66 -7.81 -8.59
N ASP A 129 18.43 -7.09 -7.78
CA ASP A 129 18.43 -7.20 -6.33
C ASP A 129 17.09 -6.76 -5.72
N MET A 130 16.50 -5.67 -6.21
CA MET A 130 15.16 -5.22 -5.82
C MET A 130 14.11 -6.28 -6.14
N HIS A 131 14.18 -6.89 -7.32
CA HIS A 131 13.27 -7.97 -7.70
C HIS A 131 13.44 -9.20 -6.79
N HIS A 132 14.69 -9.59 -6.50
CA HIS A 132 14.95 -10.69 -5.57
C HIS A 132 14.39 -10.43 -4.16
N LEU A 133 14.63 -9.23 -3.63
CA LEU A 133 14.08 -8.83 -2.32
C LEU A 133 12.55 -8.84 -2.34
N SER A 134 11.91 -8.27 -3.36
CA SER A 134 10.44 -8.23 -3.47
C SER A 134 9.83 -9.63 -3.49
N GLN A 135 10.42 -10.57 -4.24
CA GLN A 135 9.98 -11.96 -4.24
C GLN A 135 10.13 -12.63 -2.86
N THR A 136 11.20 -12.32 -2.14
CA THR A 136 11.43 -12.83 -0.77
C THR A 136 10.36 -12.30 0.19
N LEU A 137 10.08 -10.98 0.13
CA LEU A 137 9.04 -10.35 0.94
C LEU A 137 7.65 -10.92 0.63
N ARG A 138 7.31 -11.10 -0.66
CA ARG A 138 6.05 -11.70 -1.11
C ARG A 138 5.89 -13.12 -0.58
N LYS A 139 6.88 -13.99 -0.77
CA LYS A 139 6.86 -15.37 -0.24
C LYS A 139 6.61 -15.40 1.26
N ARG A 140 7.29 -14.51 2.00
CA ARG A 140 7.13 -14.39 3.45
C ARG A 140 5.73 -13.90 3.83
N ARG A 141 5.19 -12.89 3.16
CA ARG A 141 3.85 -12.36 3.40
C ARG A 141 2.79 -13.44 3.24
N PHE A 142 2.85 -14.23 2.16
CA PHE A 142 1.94 -15.36 1.96
C PHE A 142 2.09 -16.45 3.02
N LYS A 143 3.32 -16.77 3.40
CA LYS A 143 3.60 -17.71 4.51
C LYS A 143 2.99 -17.22 5.83
N ASN A 144 2.98 -15.92 6.06
CA ASN A 144 2.40 -15.30 7.25
C ASN A 144 0.87 -15.13 7.17
N GLY A 145 0.25 -15.46 6.03
CA GLY A 145 -1.20 -15.53 5.90
C GLY A 145 -1.84 -14.44 5.06
N SER A 146 -1.07 -13.69 4.27
CA SER A 146 -1.69 -12.80 3.28
C SER A 146 -2.56 -13.58 2.30
N VAL A 147 -3.76 -13.09 2.00
CA VAL A 147 -4.70 -13.70 1.06
C VAL A 147 -4.62 -12.99 -0.27
N ASP A 148 -4.46 -13.74 -1.35
CA ASP A 148 -4.50 -13.22 -2.71
C ASP A 148 -5.74 -13.75 -3.43
N PHE A 149 -6.62 -12.85 -3.84
CA PHE A 149 -7.86 -13.22 -4.51
C PHE A 149 -7.72 -13.36 -6.02
N ASN A 150 -6.55 -13.05 -6.58
CA ASN A 150 -6.27 -13.11 -8.02
C ASN A 150 -7.45 -12.59 -8.88
N MET A 151 -7.97 -11.41 -8.52
CA MET A 151 -9.09 -10.79 -9.25
C MET A 151 -8.54 -9.94 -10.38
N PRO A 152 -8.97 -10.19 -11.63
CA PRO A 152 -8.54 -9.34 -12.75
C PRO A 152 -9.13 -7.93 -12.61
N GLU A 153 -8.28 -6.93 -12.74
CA GLU A 153 -8.70 -5.52 -12.87
C GLU A 153 -8.88 -5.19 -14.35
N SER A 154 -9.89 -4.38 -14.65
CA SER A 154 -10.16 -3.93 -16.02
C SER A 154 -9.60 -2.54 -16.24
N ASP A 155 -8.86 -2.36 -17.34
CA ASP A 155 -8.45 -1.05 -17.89
C ASP A 155 -9.44 -0.65 -18.99
N ILE A 156 -10.12 0.46 -18.80
CA ILE A 156 -11.12 0.98 -19.75
C ILE A 156 -10.51 2.18 -20.45
N ARG A 157 -10.27 2.05 -21.76
CA ARG A 157 -9.82 3.16 -22.59
C ARG A 157 -10.99 3.78 -23.32
N ILE A 158 -11.07 5.09 -23.27
CA ILE A 158 -12.07 5.88 -23.98
C ILE A 158 -11.42 6.65 -25.14
N ASP A 159 -12.19 6.94 -26.18
CA ASP A 159 -11.76 7.78 -27.30
C ASP A 159 -12.00 9.27 -27.02
N GLU A 160 -11.61 10.13 -27.97
CA GLU A 160 -11.77 11.59 -27.89
C GLU A 160 -13.24 12.03 -27.81
N GLU A 161 -14.19 11.13 -28.17
CA GLU A 161 -15.63 11.36 -28.09
C GLU A 161 -16.25 10.87 -26.77
N GLY A 162 -15.43 10.32 -25.85
CA GLY A 162 -15.88 9.78 -24.57
C GLY A 162 -16.52 8.38 -24.66
N LYS A 163 -16.36 7.66 -25.79
CA LYS A 163 -16.86 6.29 -25.96
C LYS A 163 -15.81 5.27 -25.59
N VAL A 164 -16.24 4.13 -25.03
CA VAL A 164 -15.34 3.03 -24.72
C VAL A 164 -14.71 2.50 -26.01
N LYS A 165 -13.40 2.66 -26.14
CA LYS A 165 -12.58 2.18 -27.26
C LYS A 165 -12.11 0.75 -27.06
N GLU A 166 -11.69 0.42 -25.83
CA GLU A 166 -11.10 -0.87 -25.50
C GLU A 166 -11.31 -1.16 -24.01
N ILE A 167 -11.57 -2.44 -23.69
CA ILE A 167 -11.53 -2.95 -22.32
C ILE A 167 -10.48 -4.05 -22.30
N SER A 168 -9.41 -3.84 -21.53
CA SER A 168 -8.34 -4.81 -21.34
C SER A 168 -8.20 -5.21 -19.88
N ILE A 169 -7.52 -6.31 -19.61
CA ILE A 169 -7.15 -6.70 -18.24
C ILE A 169 -5.81 -6.05 -17.92
N VAL A 170 -5.72 -5.42 -16.75
CA VAL A 170 -4.45 -4.89 -16.24
C VAL A 170 -3.50 -6.05 -15.95
N GLU A 171 -2.39 -6.11 -16.67
CA GLU A 171 -1.35 -7.10 -16.42
C GLU A 171 -0.43 -6.62 -15.28
N HIS A 172 -0.55 -7.24 -14.12
CA HIS A 172 0.37 -7.03 -13.00
C HIS A 172 1.69 -7.78 -13.24
N ASN A 173 2.65 -7.12 -13.89
CA ASN A 173 3.97 -7.68 -14.15
C ASN A 173 4.90 -7.62 -12.90
N ALA A 174 6.09 -8.19 -13.02
CA ALA A 174 7.08 -8.26 -11.94
C ALA A 174 7.44 -6.88 -11.33
N ALA A 175 7.40 -5.82 -12.14
CA ALA A 175 7.71 -4.47 -11.67
C ALA A 175 6.59 -3.87 -10.80
N HIS A 176 5.32 -4.13 -11.13
CA HIS A 176 4.19 -3.76 -10.27
C HIS A 176 4.29 -4.47 -8.92
N GLN A 177 4.54 -5.78 -8.93
CA GLN A 177 4.70 -6.57 -7.70
C GLN A 177 5.88 -6.08 -6.85
N LEU A 178 6.98 -5.68 -7.48
CA LEU A 178 8.16 -5.15 -6.81
C LEU A 178 7.81 -3.91 -5.99
N ILE A 179 7.18 -2.92 -6.60
CA ILE A 179 6.80 -1.68 -5.93
C ILE A 179 5.71 -1.95 -4.88
N GLU A 180 4.71 -2.77 -5.19
CA GLU A 180 3.68 -3.17 -4.23
C GLU A 180 4.29 -3.73 -2.94
N GLU A 181 5.19 -4.71 -3.04
CA GLU A 181 5.81 -5.34 -1.86
C GLU A 181 6.65 -4.34 -1.06
N PHE A 182 7.34 -3.40 -1.71
CA PHE A 182 8.11 -2.37 -1.02
C PHE A 182 7.20 -1.38 -0.29
N MET A 183 6.08 -0.97 -0.90
CA MET A 183 5.09 -0.10 -0.26
C MET A 183 4.41 -0.81 0.91
N LEU A 184 4.02 -2.08 0.76
CA LEU A 184 3.43 -2.89 1.82
C LEU A 184 4.39 -3.05 3.01
N ALA A 185 5.65 -3.41 2.74
CA ALA A 185 6.68 -3.55 3.78
C ALA A 185 6.93 -2.23 4.52
N THR A 186 6.96 -1.11 3.79
CA THR A 186 7.16 0.21 4.38
C THR A 186 5.98 0.65 5.24
N ASN A 187 4.77 0.50 4.76
CA ASN A 187 3.55 0.80 5.50
C ASN A 187 3.47 -0.01 6.82
N GLN A 188 3.82 -1.30 6.76
CA GLN A 188 3.90 -2.18 7.94
C GLN A 188 5.00 -1.71 8.91
N ALA A 189 6.21 -1.44 8.41
CA ALA A 189 7.35 -1.04 9.24
C ALA A 189 7.10 0.30 9.95
N VAL A 190 6.46 1.25 9.27
CA VAL A 190 6.06 2.53 9.85
C VAL A 190 5.02 2.33 10.94
N ALA A 191 3.97 1.54 10.68
CA ALA A 191 2.93 1.25 11.67
C ALA A 191 3.51 0.58 12.92
N LEU A 192 4.38 -0.41 12.74
CA LEU A 192 5.08 -1.10 13.83
C LEU A 192 5.96 -0.14 14.62
N SER A 193 6.74 0.73 13.97
CA SER A 193 7.60 1.72 14.64
C SER A 193 6.81 2.71 15.49
N LEU A 194 5.61 3.11 15.07
CA LEU A 194 4.72 3.96 15.88
C LEU A 194 4.11 3.18 17.04
N HIS A 195 3.70 1.94 16.80
CA HIS A 195 3.17 1.05 17.84
C HIS A 195 4.19 0.79 18.96
N GLU A 196 5.43 0.43 18.62
CA GLU A 196 6.51 0.19 19.60
C GLU A 196 6.84 1.41 20.46
N LYS A 197 6.64 2.61 19.90
CA LYS A 197 6.81 3.89 20.63
C LYS A 197 5.56 4.33 21.37
N ASP A 198 4.48 3.53 21.31
CA ASP A 198 3.16 3.84 21.89
C ASP A 198 2.64 5.22 21.43
N ILE A 199 2.79 5.52 20.12
CA ILE A 199 2.30 6.73 19.47
C ILE A 199 1.01 6.40 18.73
N PRO A 200 -0.14 7.03 19.08
CA PRO A 200 -1.39 6.83 18.34
C PRO A 200 -1.24 7.20 16.86
N CYS A 201 -1.82 6.38 16.01
CA CYS A 201 -1.75 6.55 14.55
C CYS A 201 -3.12 6.28 13.94
N ILE A 202 -3.33 6.72 12.71
CA ILE A 202 -4.42 6.27 11.86
C ILE A 202 -4.00 4.98 11.16
N HIS A 203 -4.76 3.92 11.38
CA HIS A 203 -4.47 2.60 10.83
C HIS A 203 -5.37 2.29 9.64
N ARG A 204 -4.86 1.52 8.69
CA ARG A 204 -5.66 0.87 7.66
C ARG A 204 -5.99 -0.53 8.14
N ILE A 205 -7.20 -0.74 8.58
CA ILE A 205 -7.62 -1.99 9.20
C ILE A 205 -8.48 -2.83 8.25
N HIS A 206 -8.40 -4.12 8.43
CA HIS A 206 -9.27 -5.09 7.79
C HIS A 206 -9.61 -6.17 8.79
N GLU A 207 -10.86 -6.16 9.24
CA GLU A 207 -11.32 -7.13 10.22
C GLU A 207 -11.51 -8.52 9.62
N SER A 208 -11.58 -9.54 10.47
CA SER A 208 -11.89 -10.91 10.03
C SER A 208 -13.27 -10.97 9.34
N PRO A 209 -13.49 -11.98 8.48
CA PRO A 209 -14.75 -12.20 7.79
C PRO A 209 -15.96 -12.23 8.74
N ASP A 210 -17.11 -11.85 8.23
CA ASP A 210 -18.37 -11.96 8.97
C ASP A 210 -18.70 -13.44 9.25
N PRO A 211 -18.92 -13.85 10.52
CA PRO A 211 -19.13 -15.25 10.87
C PRO A 211 -20.36 -15.88 10.19
N THR A 212 -21.45 -15.12 10.02
CA THR A 212 -22.66 -15.60 9.39
C THR A 212 -22.46 -15.87 7.91
N LYS A 213 -21.92 -14.88 7.19
CA LYS A 213 -21.58 -15.03 5.76
C LYS A 213 -20.56 -16.13 5.53
N LEU A 214 -19.63 -16.28 6.46
CA LEU A 214 -18.64 -17.35 6.39
C LEU A 214 -19.25 -18.74 6.55
N SER A 215 -20.29 -18.89 7.39
CA SER A 215 -21.04 -20.12 7.52
C SER A 215 -21.79 -20.49 6.22
N GLU A 216 -22.45 -19.49 5.61
CA GLU A 216 -23.11 -19.63 4.31
C GLU A 216 -22.11 -20.02 3.21
N PHE A 217 -20.96 -19.37 3.20
CA PHE A 217 -19.89 -19.71 2.27
C PHE A 217 -19.38 -21.14 2.42
N ARG A 218 -19.24 -21.64 3.64
CA ARG A 218 -18.83 -23.02 3.93
C ARG A 218 -19.84 -24.05 3.40
N GLU A 219 -21.12 -23.80 3.62
CA GLU A 219 -22.18 -24.65 3.12
C GLU A 219 -22.14 -24.70 1.59
N PHE A 220 -21.96 -23.53 0.96
CA PHE A 220 -21.86 -23.43 -0.49
C PHE A 220 -20.67 -24.22 -1.06
N ILE A 221 -19.45 -24.02 -0.54
CA ILE A 221 -18.27 -24.75 -1.04
C ILE A 221 -18.33 -26.24 -0.74
N GLY A 222 -19.11 -26.65 0.26
CA GLY A 222 -19.40 -28.05 0.56
C GLY A 222 -20.05 -28.79 -0.61
N SER A 223 -20.88 -28.11 -1.43
CA SER A 223 -21.50 -28.67 -2.64
C SER A 223 -20.47 -29.04 -3.72
N PHE A 224 -19.28 -28.43 -3.71
CA PHE A 224 -18.14 -28.76 -4.58
C PHE A 224 -17.16 -29.75 -3.92
N GLY A 225 -17.51 -30.34 -2.79
CA GLY A 225 -16.60 -31.24 -2.04
C GLY A 225 -15.42 -30.52 -1.37
N LEU A 226 -15.45 -29.19 -1.31
CA LEU A 226 -14.45 -28.37 -0.65
C LEU A 226 -14.79 -28.19 0.84
N ARG A 227 -13.79 -28.14 1.70
CA ARG A 227 -13.99 -27.99 3.15
C ARG A 227 -13.03 -26.96 3.73
N LEU A 228 -13.56 -26.10 4.58
CA LEU A 228 -12.78 -25.26 5.48
C LEU A 228 -12.78 -25.90 6.87
N THR A 229 -11.60 -26.24 7.40
CA THR A 229 -11.43 -27.16 8.53
C THR A 229 -11.63 -26.54 9.91
N THR A 230 -11.71 -25.22 10.04
CA THR A 230 -11.77 -24.55 11.35
C THR A 230 -13.15 -23.90 11.59
N PRO A 231 -13.88 -24.24 12.69
CA PRO A 231 -15.25 -23.79 12.91
C PRO A 231 -15.38 -22.30 13.28
N ASP A 232 -14.60 -21.78 14.22
CA ASP A 232 -14.91 -20.50 14.88
C ASP A 232 -13.96 -19.33 14.60
N LYS A 233 -12.75 -19.59 14.10
CA LYS A 233 -11.79 -18.55 13.68
C LYS A 233 -11.02 -19.02 12.47
N ILE A 234 -11.50 -18.69 11.29
CA ILE A 234 -10.73 -18.96 10.07
C ILE A 234 -9.51 -18.05 10.05
N ARG A 235 -8.35 -18.69 9.97
CA ARG A 235 -7.09 -17.98 9.73
C ARG A 235 -6.96 -17.74 8.23
N SER A 236 -6.31 -16.65 7.87
CA SER A 236 -6.03 -16.32 6.48
C SER A 236 -5.26 -17.44 5.74
N GLN A 237 -4.41 -18.22 6.46
CA GLN A 237 -3.74 -19.40 5.90
C GLN A 237 -4.72 -20.49 5.43
N ASP A 238 -5.82 -20.68 6.15
CA ASP A 238 -6.83 -21.69 5.79
C ASP A 238 -7.56 -21.28 4.49
N LEU A 239 -7.77 -19.97 4.30
CA LEU A 239 -8.29 -19.40 3.05
C LEU A 239 -7.31 -19.57 1.90
N ASN A 240 -6.02 -19.28 2.11
CA ASN A 240 -4.99 -19.49 1.10
C ASN A 240 -4.90 -20.96 0.65
N ALA A 241 -5.01 -21.90 1.59
CA ALA A 241 -5.02 -23.32 1.24
C ALA A 241 -6.22 -23.70 0.39
N LEU A 242 -7.39 -23.11 0.65
CA LEU A 242 -8.57 -23.27 -0.18
C LEU A 242 -8.37 -22.68 -1.59
N LEU A 243 -7.93 -21.41 -1.66
CA LEU A 243 -7.71 -20.69 -2.93
C LEU A 243 -6.70 -21.43 -3.81
N LYS A 244 -5.60 -21.89 -3.24
CA LYS A 244 -4.61 -22.69 -3.96
C LYS A 244 -5.15 -24.01 -4.48
N LYS A 245 -6.11 -24.61 -3.77
CA LYS A 245 -6.71 -25.88 -4.19
C LYS A 245 -7.66 -25.74 -5.38
N ILE A 246 -8.27 -24.57 -5.54
CA ILE A 246 -9.22 -24.29 -6.64
C ILE A 246 -8.57 -23.54 -7.81
N GLU A 247 -7.30 -23.16 -7.69
CA GLU A 247 -6.57 -22.46 -8.75
C GLU A 247 -6.62 -23.26 -10.07
N GLY A 248 -7.03 -22.59 -11.15
CA GLY A 248 -7.19 -23.21 -12.48
C GLY A 248 -8.41 -24.12 -12.65
N THR A 249 -9.27 -24.26 -11.63
CA THR A 249 -10.51 -25.04 -11.75
C THR A 249 -11.68 -24.17 -12.24
N PRO A 250 -12.74 -24.78 -12.83
CA PRO A 250 -13.94 -24.03 -13.24
C PRO A 250 -14.63 -23.27 -12.09
N GLU A 251 -14.48 -23.75 -10.85
CA GLU A 251 -15.09 -23.20 -9.66
C GLU A 251 -14.35 -21.98 -9.12
N GLU A 252 -13.10 -21.76 -9.52
CA GLU A 252 -12.20 -20.72 -8.99
C GLU A 252 -12.88 -19.35 -8.94
N ARG A 253 -13.45 -18.90 -10.06
CA ARG A 253 -14.06 -17.56 -10.15
C ARG A 253 -15.25 -17.39 -9.21
N VAL A 254 -16.09 -18.40 -9.11
CA VAL A 254 -17.30 -18.36 -8.27
C VAL A 254 -16.92 -18.36 -6.80
N VAL A 255 -15.99 -19.25 -6.41
CA VAL A 255 -15.52 -19.36 -5.03
C VAL A 255 -14.79 -18.08 -4.60
N ASN A 256 -13.90 -17.51 -5.44
CA ASN A 256 -13.22 -16.24 -5.17
C ASN A 256 -14.22 -15.10 -4.96
N THR A 257 -15.22 -14.99 -5.86
CA THR A 257 -16.24 -13.94 -5.78
C THR A 257 -17.07 -14.05 -4.49
N LEU A 258 -17.48 -15.25 -4.12
CA LEU A 258 -18.27 -15.48 -2.92
C LEU A 258 -17.44 -15.28 -1.64
N LEU A 259 -16.20 -15.76 -1.63
CA LEU A 259 -15.29 -15.54 -0.52
C LEU A 259 -15.07 -14.04 -0.29
N LEU A 260 -14.82 -13.26 -1.36
CA LEU A 260 -14.66 -11.81 -1.27
C LEU A 260 -15.89 -11.13 -0.66
N ARG A 261 -17.12 -11.60 -0.97
CA ARG A 261 -18.37 -11.09 -0.38
C ARG A 261 -18.52 -11.39 1.10
N THR A 262 -17.80 -12.37 1.64
CA THR A 262 -17.79 -12.66 3.08
C THR A 262 -16.86 -11.70 3.84
N MET A 263 -15.91 -11.08 3.13
CA MET A 263 -14.95 -10.17 3.74
C MET A 263 -15.63 -8.85 4.12
N LYS A 264 -15.19 -8.28 5.23
CA LYS A 264 -15.49 -6.89 5.55
C LYS A 264 -14.67 -5.97 4.65
N LYS A 265 -15.12 -4.76 4.40
CA LYS A 265 -14.31 -3.76 3.69
C LYS A 265 -13.20 -3.25 4.61
N ALA A 266 -12.02 -3.03 4.05
CA ALA A 266 -10.97 -2.31 4.74
C ALA A 266 -11.40 -0.85 4.98
N ARG A 267 -10.99 -0.27 6.11
CA ARG A 267 -11.32 1.11 6.50
C ARG A 267 -10.21 1.74 7.30
N TYR A 268 -10.29 3.03 7.51
CA TYR A 268 -9.40 3.72 8.44
C TYR A 268 -9.93 3.67 9.86
N SER A 269 -9.05 3.65 10.84
CA SER A 269 -9.41 3.62 12.26
C SER A 269 -8.27 4.10 13.16
N GLU A 270 -8.60 4.73 14.28
CA GLU A 270 -7.66 5.01 15.36
C GLU A 270 -7.35 3.76 16.23
N SER A 271 -8.17 2.72 16.08
CA SER A 271 -7.94 1.40 16.70
C SER A 271 -7.18 0.49 15.77
N ASP A 272 -6.39 -0.43 16.32
CA ASP A 272 -5.46 -1.28 15.57
C ASP A 272 -5.74 -2.79 15.77
N PRO A 273 -6.82 -3.34 15.19
CA PRO A 273 -7.09 -4.78 15.21
C PRO A 273 -6.24 -5.54 14.17
N GLY A 274 -5.40 -4.87 13.39
CA GLY A 274 -4.62 -5.42 12.31
C GLY A 274 -5.33 -5.45 10.95
N HIS A 275 -4.67 -6.02 9.96
CA HIS A 275 -5.17 -6.14 8.59
C HIS A 275 -5.25 -7.62 8.17
N TYR A 276 -6.43 -8.22 8.30
CA TYR A 276 -6.65 -9.66 8.11
C TYR A 276 -6.15 -10.18 6.76
N CYS A 277 -6.56 -9.56 5.63
CA CYS A 277 -6.15 -10.03 4.30
C CYS A 277 -4.66 -9.88 4.00
N LEU A 278 -3.97 -8.91 4.61
CA LEU A 278 -2.51 -8.77 4.47
C LEU A 278 -1.73 -9.63 5.48
N GLY A 279 -2.41 -10.17 6.50
CA GLY A 279 -1.76 -10.91 7.57
C GLY A 279 -0.85 -10.04 8.44
N PHE A 280 -1.11 -8.73 8.51
CA PHE A 280 -0.30 -7.79 9.26
C PHE A 280 -0.96 -7.42 10.60
N PRO A 281 -0.24 -7.53 11.73
CA PRO A 281 -0.77 -7.13 13.03
C PRO A 281 -0.92 -5.61 13.16
N HIS A 282 -0.09 -4.84 12.48
CA HIS A 282 -0.09 -3.38 12.43
C HIS A 282 0.07 -2.93 11.00
N TYR A 283 -0.81 -2.03 10.54
CA TYR A 283 -0.73 -1.52 9.18
C TYR A 283 -1.29 -0.10 9.10
N ALA A 284 -0.56 0.80 8.47
CA ALA A 284 -0.95 2.17 8.23
C ALA A 284 -0.52 2.60 6.83
N HIS A 285 -1.27 3.49 6.21
CA HIS A 285 -0.85 4.08 4.96
C HIS A 285 0.14 5.22 5.21
N PHE A 286 1.27 5.19 4.50
CA PHE A 286 2.35 6.17 4.63
C PHE A 286 2.86 6.63 3.26
N THR A 287 2.67 5.82 2.23
CA THR A 287 3.42 5.89 0.97
C THR A 287 2.80 6.78 -0.10
N SER A 288 1.62 7.39 0.13
CA SER A 288 0.93 8.20 -0.90
C SER A 288 0.25 9.47 -0.35
N PRO A 289 1.00 10.40 0.28
CA PRO A 289 0.42 11.60 0.90
C PRO A 289 -0.06 12.66 -0.11
N ILE A 290 0.32 12.57 -1.38
CA ILE A 290 -0.20 13.48 -2.43
C ILE A 290 -1.67 13.19 -2.71
N ARG A 291 -2.08 11.92 -2.60
CA ARG A 291 -3.41 11.46 -3.00
C ARG A 291 -4.27 10.87 -1.88
N ARG A 292 -3.73 10.70 -0.66
CA ARG A 292 -4.50 10.19 0.48
C ARG A 292 -4.23 11.02 1.73
N TYR A 293 -5.28 11.56 2.32
CA TYR A 293 -5.17 12.37 3.54
C TYR A 293 -4.64 11.59 4.76
N PRO A 294 -5.01 10.32 4.99
CA PRO A 294 -4.43 9.55 6.10
C PRO A 294 -2.91 9.45 6.06
N ASP A 295 -2.30 9.32 4.88
CA ASP A 295 -0.85 9.29 4.72
C ASP A 295 -0.21 10.62 5.16
N LEU A 296 -0.83 11.74 4.81
CA LEU A 296 -0.40 13.08 5.25
C LEU A 296 -0.44 13.20 6.78
N ILE A 297 -1.48 12.68 7.41
CA ILE A 297 -1.60 12.65 8.88
C ILE A 297 -0.50 11.80 9.50
N VAL A 298 -0.21 10.62 8.96
CA VAL A 298 0.88 9.76 9.43
C VAL A 298 2.23 10.49 9.33
N HIS A 299 2.49 11.19 8.22
CA HIS A 299 3.69 12.01 8.06
C HIS A 299 3.82 13.09 9.14
N ARG A 300 2.73 13.80 9.47
CA ARG A 300 2.72 14.82 10.53
C ARG A 300 3.01 14.23 11.89
N ILE A 301 2.37 13.11 12.23
CA ILE A 301 2.60 12.39 13.49
C ILE A 301 4.06 11.99 13.61
N ILE A 302 4.63 11.37 12.59
CA ILE A 302 6.03 10.96 12.57
C ILE A 302 6.93 12.19 12.77
N LYS A 303 6.76 13.25 11.99
CA LYS A 303 7.59 14.48 12.08
C LYS A 303 7.53 15.12 13.45
N LYS A 304 6.36 15.12 14.10
CA LYS A 304 6.17 15.67 15.45
C LYS A 304 6.91 14.86 16.50
N TYR A 305 6.93 13.53 16.37
CA TYR A 305 7.47 12.64 17.40
C TYR A 305 8.80 11.96 17.03
N LEU A 306 9.44 12.33 15.92
CA LEU A 306 10.77 11.83 15.57
C LEU A 306 11.83 12.09 16.68
N LYS A 307 11.75 13.25 17.33
CA LYS A 307 12.72 13.69 18.33
C LYS A 307 12.13 13.88 19.74
N HIS A 308 10.83 13.75 19.89
CA HIS A 308 10.11 14.02 21.12
C HIS A 308 9.28 12.82 21.57
N LYS A 309 9.20 12.62 22.88
CA LYS A 309 8.30 11.62 23.45
C LYS A 309 6.84 12.10 23.36
N CYS A 310 5.95 11.24 22.92
CA CYS A 310 4.52 11.50 22.95
C CYS A 310 4.03 11.43 24.40
N SER A 311 3.61 12.56 24.97
CA SER A 311 3.10 12.61 26.36
C SER A 311 1.69 11.99 26.46
N LYS A 312 1.24 11.65 27.69
CA LYS A 312 -0.14 11.17 27.91
C LYS A 312 -1.20 12.17 27.41
N LYS A 313 -0.95 13.48 27.53
CA LYS A 313 -1.84 14.52 27.02
C LYS A 313 -1.89 14.50 25.50
N ASP A 314 -0.71 14.38 24.83
CA ASP A 314 -0.64 14.29 23.37
C ASP A 314 -1.38 13.06 22.85
N LYS A 315 -1.21 11.89 23.48
CA LYS A 315 -1.92 10.66 23.11
C LYS A 315 -3.43 10.81 23.17
N LYS A 316 -3.94 11.46 24.22
CA LYS A 316 -5.38 11.71 24.37
C LYS A 316 -5.89 12.65 23.28
N ALA A 317 -5.17 13.72 22.99
CA ALA A 317 -5.54 14.68 21.95
C ALA A 317 -5.50 14.03 20.56
N LEU A 318 -4.43 13.28 20.24
CA LEU A 318 -4.33 12.53 18.98
C LEU A 318 -5.48 11.55 18.80
N LYS A 319 -5.77 10.71 19.78
CA LYS A 319 -6.86 9.74 19.67
C LYS A 319 -8.21 10.39 19.36
N ALA A 320 -8.47 11.56 19.95
CA ALA A 320 -9.73 12.28 19.70
C ALA A 320 -9.81 12.79 18.25
N SER A 321 -8.74 13.40 17.72
CA SER A 321 -8.71 13.89 16.33
C SER A 321 -8.67 12.76 15.30
N LEU A 322 -7.97 11.66 15.60
CA LEU A 322 -7.84 10.53 14.66
C LEU A 322 -9.16 9.79 14.44
N SER A 323 -10.09 9.81 15.40
CA SER A 323 -11.43 9.20 15.21
C SER A 323 -12.19 9.90 14.09
N GLU A 324 -12.29 11.23 14.12
CA GLU A 324 -12.94 12.05 13.09
C GLU A 324 -12.25 11.90 11.73
N ILE A 325 -10.91 11.98 11.71
CA ILE A 325 -10.13 11.83 10.49
C ILE A 325 -10.33 10.44 9.85
N SER A 326 -10.41 9.39 10.68
CA SER A 326 -10.63 8.02 10.20
C SER A 326 -11.98 7.85 9.55
N GLU A 327 -13.03 8.42 10.18
CA GLU A 327 -14.39 8.37 9.67
C GLU A 327 -14.51 9.13 8.34
N GLN A 328 -14.05 10.37 8.29
CA GLN A 328 -14.05 11.20 7.08
C GLN A 328 -13.28 10.52 5.94
N SER A 329 -12.06 10.05 6.22
CA SER A 329 -11.23 9.39 5.18
C SER A 329 -11.89 8.13 4.64
N THR A 330 -12.58 7.36 5.48
CA THR A 330 -13.30 6.16 5.05
C THR A 330 -14.50 6.52 4.18
N GLN A 331 -15.27 7.55 4.55
CA GLN A 331 -16.42 8.02 3.78
C GLN A 331 -16.00 8.52 2.40
N MET A 332 -14.94 9.33 2.32
CA MET A 332 -14.45 9.87 1.05
C MET A 332 -13.88 8.78 0.14
N GLU A 333 -13.21 7.78 0.69
CA GLU A 333 -12.76 6.62 -0.08
C GLU A 333 -13.95 5.83 -0.67
N ILE A 334 -14.99 5.59 0.11
CA ILE A 334 -16.21 4.90 -0.37
C ILE A 334 -16.88 5.71 -1.48
N GLN A 335 -16.92 7.03 -1.34
CA GLN A 335 -17.47 7.91 -2.35
C GLN A 335 -16.63 7.89 -3.63
N ALA A 336 -15.29 7.98 -3.53
CA ALA A 336 -14.38 7.87 -4.66
C ALA A 336 -14.58 6.56 -5.42
N MET A 337 -14.58 5.43 -4.72
CA MET A 337 -14.83 4.09 -5.31
C MET A 337 -16.21 3.94 -5.97
N SER A 338 -17.17 4.78 -5.66
CA SER A 338 -18.50 4.77 -6.31
C SER A 338 -18.52 5.55 -7.62
N ILE A 339 -17.49 6.34 -7.88
CA ILE A 339 -17.31 7.14 -9.10
C ILE A 339 -16.41 6.41 -10.10
N GLU A 340 -15.39 5.74 -9.60
CA GLU A 340 -14.52 4.83 -10.37
C GLU A 340 -15.29 3.60 -10.89
#